data_43a560cf360a44bbb701f34902f2fe6c
#
_entry.id   43a560cf360a44bbb701f34902f2fe6c
#
_cell.length_a   1.000
_cell.length_b   1.000
_cell.length_c   1.000
_cell.angle_alpha   90.00
_cell.angle_beta   90.00
_cell.angle_gamma   90.00
#
_symmetry.space_group_name_H-M   'P 1'
#
loop_
_entity.id
_entity.type
_entity.pdbx_description
1 polymer ?
#
loop_
_entity_poly.entity_id
_entity_poly.type
_entity_poly.pdbx_seq_one_letter_code
_entity_poly.pdbx_strand_id
1 'polypeptide(L)'
;PGIHSLRYTAPFNIDSSCKIRAIAVSQSGEASYVTTAQFFKVTGNYDVQLTTTPYLLLPQTEGISGLTDGIRGAVEWRKGNWQGYQEVPVSITVDLKEKKEISLISAGFLQDVGSWIVMPVKVIFEISEDGITYKEVYHTENILPVENTDIQIKNIAANLHSTSARFVKITAHQYGKLPKWHAGAGENSI
;
A
#
# COMPACT_ATOMS: atom_id res chain seq x y z
N PRO A 1 12.74 3.58 -19.29
CA PRO A 1 12.67 4.53 -20.41
C PRO A 1 14.05 5.10 -20.72
N GLY A 2 14.21 5.66 -21.91
CA GLY A 2 15.39 6.36 -22.38
C GLY A 2 14.98 7.45 -23.36
N ILE A 3 15.95 8.15 -23.95
CA ILE A 3 15.71 9.28 -24.85
C ILE A 3 14.87 8.91 -26.10
N HIS A 4 14.76 7.61 -26.42
CA HIS A 4 13.94 7.10 -27.53
C HIS A 4 12.56 6.60 -27.07
N SER A 5 12.19 6.77 -25.81
CA SER A 5 10.85 6.42 -25.32
C SER A 5 9.79 7.37 -25.88
N LEU A 6 8.52 6.96 -25.84
CA LEU A 6 7.42 7.82 -26.23
C LEU A 6 7.46 9.15 -25.46
N ARG A 7 7.38 10.26 -26.20
CA ARG A 7 7.32 11.59 -25.59
C ARG A 7 5.93 11.85 -25.05
N TYR A 8 5.86 12.25 -23.79
CA TYR A 8 4.59 12.71 -23.20
C TYR A 8 4.23 14.09 -23.76
N THR A 9 3.08 14.20 -24.38
CA THR A 9 2.59 15.46 -25.00
C THR A 9 1.20 15.85 -24.49
N ALA A 10 0.42 14.91 -23.96
CA ALA A 10 -0.93 15.13 -23.45
C ALA A 10 -1.33 14.01 -22.47
N PRO A 11 -2.33 14.26 -21.60
CA PRO A 11 -2.92 13.20 -20.77
C PRO A 11 -3.44 12.03 -21.60
N PHE A 12 -3.29 10.83 -21.09
CA PHE A 12 -3.80 9.60 -21.69
C PHE A 12 -4.49 8.73 -20.64
N ASN A 13 -5.44 7.92 -21.06
CA ASN A 13 -6.16 7.01 -20.18
C ASN A 13 -5.39 5.70 -19.98
N ILE A 14 -5.54 5.14 -18.78
CA ILE A 14 -5.05 3.81 -18.41
C ILE A 14 -6.28 2.95 -18.16
N ASP A 15 -6.46 1.89 -18.92
CA ASP A 15 -7.62 1.00 -18.88
C ASP A 15 -7.33 -0.38 -18.27
N SER A 16 -6.07 -0.62 -17.91
CA SER A 16 -5.59 -1.88 -17.33
C SER A 16 -4.52 -1.65 -16.26
N SER A 17 -4.37 -2.61 -15.35
CA SER A 17 -3.28 -2.55 -14.35
C SER A 17 -1.94 -2.51 -15.06
N CYS A 18 -1.11 -1.53 -14.74
CA CYS A 18 0.18 -1.35 -15.40
C CYS A 18 1.20 -0.61 -14.54
N LYS A 19 2.43 -0.66 -14.97
CA LYS A 19 3.55 0.11 -14.42
C LYS A 19 4.00 1.13 -15.45
N ILE A 20 3.93 2.40 -15.10
CA ILE A 20 4.42 3.50 -15.93
C ILE A 20 5.78 3.93 -15.42
N ARG A 21 6.71 4.14 -16.37
CA ARG A 21 8.06 4.62 -16.10
C ARG A 21 8.30 5.85 -16.95
N ALA A 22 8.79 6.92 -16.33
CA ALA A 22 9.04 8.19 -17.00
C ALA A 22 10.43 8.73 -16.66
N ILE A 23 10.99 9.50 -17.57
CA ILE A 23 12.16 10.34 -17.37
C ILE A 23 11.87 11.74 -17.93
N ALA A 24 12.49 12.75 -17.35
CA ALA A 24 12.61 14.06 -17.97
C ALA A 24 13.94 14.13 -18.72
N VAL A 25 13.95 14.80 -19.88
CA VAL A 25 15.16 15.06 -20.65
C VAL A 25 15.30 16.57 -20.83
N SER A 26 16.46 17.10 -20.43
CA SER A 26 16.77 18.52 -20.57
C SER A 26 16.97 18.90 -22.04
N GLN A 27 17.05 20.20 -22.34
CA GLN A 27 17.37 20.67 -23.66
C GLN A 27 18.81 20.28 -24.10
N SER A 28 19.72 20.09 -23.14
CA SER A 28 21.08 19.59 -23.39
C SER A 28 21.15 18.07 -23.63
N GLY A 29 20.02 17.34 -23.53
CA GLY A 29 19.97 15.89 -23.72
C GLY A 29 20.22 15.05 -22.45
N GLU A 30 20.42 15.70 -21.30
CA GLU A 30 20.61 15.00 -20.03
C GLU A 30 19.29 14.42 -19.51
N ALA A 31 19.31 13.16 -19.08
CA ALA A 31 18.13 12.47 -18.56
C ALA A 31 18.12 12.47 -17.03
N SER A 32 16.92 12.67 -16.46
CA SER A 32 16.69 12.48 -15.02
C SER A 32 16.75 11.01 -14.63
N TYR A 33 16.71 10.73 -13.32
CA TYR A 33 16.40 9.41 -12.81
C TYR A 33 15.04 8.94 -13.29
N VAL A 34 14.88 7.62 -13.42
CA VAL A 34 13.58 7.01 -13.77
C VAL A 34 12.59 7.15 -12.62
N THR A 35 11.48 7.80 -12.87
CA THR A 35 10.33 7.76 -11.97
C THR A 35 9.40 6.61 -12.37
N THR A 36 8.88 5.89 -11.40
CA THR A 36 7.99 4.74 -11.62
C THR A 36 6.71 4.91 -10.82
N ALA A 37 5.55 4.67 -11.45
CA ALA A 37 4.26 4.60 -10.79
C ALA A 37 3.56 3.29 -11.14
N GLN A 38 2.95 2.65 -10.15
CA GLN A 38 2.18 1.43 -10.30
C GLN A 38 0.70 1.75 -10.17
N PHE A 39 -0.07 1.34 -11.16
CA PHE A 39 -1.53 1.50 -11.21
C PHE A 39 -2.21 0.14 -11.22
N PHE A 40 -3.33 0.02 -10.50
CA PHE A 40 -4.19 -1.15 -10.50
C PHE A 40 -5.56 -0.75 -11.02
N LYS A 41 -6.12 -1.54 -11.93
CA LYS A 41 -7.48 -1.30 -12.40
C LYS A 41 -8.47 -1.55 -11.26
N VAL A 42 -9.19 -0.50 -10.89
CA VAL A 42 -10.31 -0.60 -9.94
C VAL A 42 -11.52 -1.10 -10.70
N THR A 43 -12.10 -2.22 -10.26
CA THR A 43 -13.21 -2.90 -10.97
C THR A 43 -14.56 -2.69 -10.31
N GLY A 44 -14.62 -1.89 -9.24
CA GLY A 44 -15.86 -1.65 -8.52
C GLY A 44 -15.79 -0.39 -7.67
N ASN A 45 -16.95 0.06 -7.21
CA ASN A 45 -17.05 1.12 -6.20
C ASN A 45 -17.12 0.42 -4.83
N TYR A 46 -16.09 0.57 -4.03
CA TYR A 46 -15.96 -0.09 -2.72
C TYR A 46 -16.21 0.91 -1.59
N ASP A 47 -16.88 0.46 -0.53
CA ASP A 47 -16.87 1.20 0.73
C ASP A 47 -15.72 0.71 1.60
N VAL A 48 -14.96 1.64 2.13
CA VAL A 48 -13.84 1.35 3.01
C VAL A 48 -14.13 1.88 4.41
N GLN A 49 -13.96 1.04 5.41
CA GLN A 49 -14.06 1.41 6.81
C GLN A 49 -12.72 1.17 7.49
N LEU A 50 -12.30 2.12 8.31
CA LEU A 50 -11.10 2.07 9.13
C LEU A 50 -11.49 2.02 10.60
N THR A 51 -10.81 1.19 11.39
CA THR A 51 -10.96 1.17 12.84
C THR A 51 -10.09 2.21 13.54
N THR A 52 -9.10 2.73 12.85
CA THR A 52 -8.07 3.63 13.42
C THR A 52 -7.91 4.87 12.56
N THR A 53 -7.87 6.04 13.18
CA THR A 53 -7.55 7.28 12.48
C THR A 53 -6.09 7.27 12.05
N PRO A 54 -5.77 7.61 10.81
CA PRO A 54 -4.39 7.75 10.37
C PRO A 54 -3.64 8.79 11.20
N TYR A 55 -2.42 8.45 11.63
CA TYR A 55 -1.50 9.40 12.27
C TYR A 55 -0.98 10.43 11.25
N LEU A 56 -0.73 9.99 10.02
CA LEU A 56 -0.21 10.81 8.95
C LEU A 56 -1.10 10.68 7.71
N LEU A 57 -1.72 11.79 7.32
CA LEU A 57 -2.36 11.98 6.03
C LEU A 57 -1.52 12.97 5.21
N LEU A 58 -1.00 12.52 4.09
CA LEU A 58 -0.31 13.42 3.16
C LEU A 58 -1.32 14.22 2.34
N PRO A 59 -1.02 15.46 1.95
CA PRO A 59 -1.97 16.33 1.24
C PRO A 59 -2.53 15.75 -0.06
N GLN A 60 -1.79 14.82 -0.68
CA GLN A 60 -2.17 14.16 -1.93
C GLN A 60 -2.96 12.85 -1.72
N THR A 61 -3.22 12.45 -0.47
CA THR A 61 -4.06 11.27 -0.21
C THR A 61 -5.52 11.65 -0.19
N GLU A 62 -6.35 10.90 -0.90
CA GLU A 62 -7.81 11.06 -0.92
C GLU A 62 -8.48 10.50 0.35
N GLY A 63 -7.82 10.57 1.49
CA GLY A 63 -8.32 10.00 2.73
C GLY A 63 -8.53 8.48 2.62
N ILE A 64 -9.62 7.98 3.17
CA ILE A 64 -9.92 6.53 3.22
C ILE A 64 -10.08 5.95 1.81
N SER A 65 -10.63 6.70 0.84
CA SER A 65 -10.81 6.23 -0.54
C SER A 65 -9.50 5.95 -1.26
N GLY A 66 -8.42 6.65 -0.91
CA GLY A 66 -7.07 6.40 -1.44
C GLY A 66 -6.49 5.02 -1.12
N LEU A 67 -7.11 4.26 -0.20
CA LEU A 67 -6.68 2.88 0.07
C LEU A 67 -7.12 1.89 -1.03
N THR A 68 -8.09 2.27 -1.86
CA THR A 68 -8.65 1.42 -2.92
C THR A 68 -8.76 2.15 -4.27
N ASP A 69 -8.07 3.27 -4.44
CA ASP A 69 -8.08 4.09 -5.66
C ASP A 69 -7.29 3.47 -6.83
N GLY A 70 -6.58 2.39 -6.58
CA GLY A 70 -5.75 1.72 -7.58
C GLY A 70 -4.36 2.34 -7.76
N ILE A 71 -3.98 3.33 -6.96
CA ILE A 71 -2.69 3.99 -7.05
C ILE A 71 -1.77 3.49 -5.93
N ARG A 72 -0.61 2.97 -6.30
CA ARG A 72 0.41 2.57 -5.32
C ARG A 72 1.34 3.75 -5.03
N GLY A 73 1.54 4.07 -3.75
CA GLY A 73 2.53 5.04 -3.33
C GLY A 73 3.95 4.66 -3.75
N ALA A 74 4.80 5.65 -3.95
CA ALA A 74 6.20 5.48 -4.30
C ALA A 74 7.08 5.30 -3.05
N VAL A 75 8.35 4.90 -3.22
CA VAL A 75 9.34 4.83 -2.12
C VAL A 75 9.59 6.19 -1.48
N GLU A 76 9.48 7.26 -2.24
CA GLU A 76 9.49 8.63 -1.73
C GLU A 76 8.12 8.95 -1.15
N TRP A 77 7.92 8.62 0.13
CA TRP A 77 6.61 8.72 0.79
C TRP A 77 6.03 10.14 0.82
N ARG A 78 6.89 11.18 0.81
CA ARG A 78 6.45 12.58 0.81
C ARG A 78 5.71 13.00 -0.46
N LYS A 79 5.81 12.20 -1.53
CA LYS A 79 5.06 12.42 -2.79
C LYS A 79 3.59 12.01 -2.71
N GLY A 80 3.17 11.43 -1.59
CA GLY A 80 1.77 11.07 -1.34
C GLY A 80 1.45 9.60 -1.60
N ASN A 81 0.14 9.29 -1.56
CA ASN A 81 -0.44 7.96 -1.73
C ASN A 81 -0.05 6.94 -0.64
N TRP A 82 0.30 7.44 0.55
CA TRP A 82 0.52 6.65 1.76
C TRP A 82 -0.29 7.20 2.92
N GLN A 83 -0.70 6.31 3.80
CA GLN A 83 -1.27 6.63 5.11
C GLN A 83 -0.43 5.99 6.19
N GLY A 84 -0.05 6.76 7.20
CA GLY A 84 0.74 6.29 8.32
C GLY A 84 -0.14 6.07 9.55
N TYR A 85 0.14 5.04 10.33
CA TYR A 85 -0.59 4.66 11.54
C TYR A 85 0.39 4.36 12.66
N GLN A 86 0.01 4.72 13.89
CA GLN A 86 0.82 4.49 15.09
C GLN A 86 0.02 3.82 16.21
N GLU A 87 0.72 3.16 17.11
CA GLU A 87 0.30 2.68 18.45
C GLU A 87 -0.64 1.47 18.45
N VAL A 88 -1.64 1.43 17.60
CA VAL A 88 -2.64 0.35 17.61
C VAL A 88 -2.73 -0.33 16.24
N PRO A 89 -3.06 -1.62 16.20
CA PRO A 89 -3.27 -2.29 14.92
C PRO A 89 -4.29 -1.55 14.05
N VAL A 90 -3.98 -1.39 12.78
CA VAL A 90 -4.92 -0.85 11.82
C VAL A 90 -5.70 -1.98 11.17
N SER A 91 -7.02 -1.87 11.20
CA SER A 91 -7.92 -2.80 10.51
C SER A 91 -8.77 -2.04 9.50
N ILE A 92 -8.72 -2.51 8.27
CA ILE A 92 -9.41 -1.96 7.11
C ILE A 92 -10.43 -2.99 6.66
N THR A 93 -11.69 -2.59 6.56
CA THR A 93 -12.74 -3.42 5.97
C THR A 93 -13.19 -2.82 4.65
N VAL A 94 -13.17 -3.61 3.59
CA VAL A 94 -13.64 -3.26 2.25
C VAL A 94 -14.94 -4.00 1.97
N ASP A 95 -16.05 -3.29 1.78
CA ASP A 95 -17.32 -3.82 1.28
C ASP A 95 -17.33 -3.77 -0.25
N LEU A 96 -17.35 -4.92 -0.88
CA LEU A 96 -17.43 -5.07 -2.34
C LEU A 96 -18.82 -4.80 -2.90
N LYS A 97 -19.81 -4.46 -2.03
CA LYS A 97 -21.24 -4.22 -2.29
C LYS A 97 -22.06 -5.46 -2.62
N GLU A 98 -21.44 -6.45 -3.20
CA GLU A 98 -22.05 -7.73 -3.57
C GLU A 98 -21.05 -8.87 -3.35
N LYS A 99 -21.52 -10.09 -3.29
CA LYS A 99 -20.66 -11.27 -3.27
C LYS A 99 -19.92 -11.39 -4.60
N LYS A 100 -18.62 -11.55 -4.54
CA LYS A 100 -17.72 -11.72 -5.69
C LYS A 100 -16.79 -12.90 -5.46
N GLU A 101 -16.40 -13.53 -6.55
CA GLU A 101 -15.31 -14.48 -6.56
C GLU A 101 -13.97 -13.73 -6.44
N ILE A 102 -13.25 -13.97 -5.37
CA ILE A 102 -11.97 -13.34 -5.07
C ILE A 102 -10.86 -14.35 -5.29
N SER A 103 -9.94 -14.05 -6.16
CA SER A 103 -8.75 -14.86 -6.42
C SER A 103 -7.47 -14.29 -5.77
N LEU A 104 -7.45 -12.98 -5.48
CA LEU A 104 -6.29 -12.30 -4.93
C LEU A 104 -6.72 -11.14 -4.02
N ILE A 105 -6.12 -11.07 -2.85
CA ILE A 105 -6.16 -9.88 -1.97
C ILE A 105 -4.72 -9.42 -1.79
N SER A 106 -4.45 -8.13 -1.93
CA SER A 106 -3.11 -7.61 -1.70
C SER A 106 -3.11 -6.24 -1.03
N ALA A 107 -2.13 -6.02 -0.16
CA ALA A 107 -1.87 -4.73 0.48
C ALA A 107 -0.39 -4.36 0.33
N GLY A 108 -0.12 -3.07 0.11
CA GLY A 108 1.23 -2.55 0.02
C GLY A 108 1.63 -1.86 1.31
N PHE A 109 2.88 -2.10 1.71
CA PHE A 109 3.50 -1.48 2.88
C PHE A 109 4.84 -0.89 2.49
N LEU A 110 5.14 0.28 3.05
CA LEU A 110 6.41 0.97 2.86
C LEU A 110 7.27 0.78 4.10
N GLN A 111 8.57 0.60 3.88
CA GLN A 111 9.60 0.79 4.89
C GLN A 111 10.52 1.94 4.50
N ASP A 112 10.72 2.86 5.41
CA ASP A 112 11.77 3.88 5.43
C ASP A 112 12.15 4.13 6.88
N VAL A 113 13.04 3.28 7.39
CA VAL A 113 13.41 3.27 8.81
C VAL A 113 13.95 4.63 9.25
N GLY A 114 14.72 5.31 8.40
CA GLY A 114 15.22 6.66 8.69
C GLY A 114 14.12 7.71 8.89
N SER A 115 12.94 7.46 8.34
CA SER A 115 11.74 8.29 8.53
C SER A 115 10.76 7.68 9.55
N TRP A 116 11.18 6.70 10.34
CA TRP A 116 10.40 6.00 11.38
C TRP A 116 9.26 5.13 10.84
N ILE A 117 9.24 4.92 9.52
CA ILE A 117 8.27 4.07 8.83
C ILE A 117 8.82 2.64 8.83
N VAL A 118 8.19 1.76 9.58
CA VAL A 118 8.66 0.38 9.76
C VAL A 118 7.59 -0.61 9.31
N MET A 119 8.06 -1.68 8.66
CA MET A 119 7.18 -2.75 8.19
C MET A 119 6.35 -3.33 9.35
N PRO A 120 5.06 -3.62 9.15
CA PRO A 120 4.25 -4.27 10.18
C PRO A 120 4.84 -5.64 10.53
N VAL A 121 4.71 -6.03 11.78
CA VAL A 121 5.21 -7.34 12.26
C VAL A 121 4.30 -8.50 11.85
N LYS A 122 3.02 -8.21 11.64
CA LYS A 122 2.02 -9.20 11.21
C LYS A 122 0.97 -8.54 10.34
N VAL A 123 0.54 -9.24 9.30
CA VAL A 123 -0.62 -8.85 8.48
C VAL A 123 -1.54 -10.05 8.32
N ILE A 124 -2.83 -9.82 8.55
CA ILE A 124 -3.89 -10.84 8.48
C ILE A 124 -4.88 -10.42 7.40
N PHE A 125 -5.26 -11.36 6.53
CA PHE A 125 -6.36 -11.21 5.59
C PHE A 125 -7.51 -12.11 5.99
N GLU A 126 -8.68 -11.51 6.08
CA GLU A 126 -9.93 -12.17 6.43
C GLU A 126 -11.01 -11.84 5.40
N ILE A 127 -11.95 -12.75 5.21
CA ILE A 127 -13.11 -12.55 4.34
C ILE A 127 -14.40 -12.85 5.08
N SER A 128 -15.49 -12.25 4.62
CA SER A 128 -16.83 -12.50 5.17
C SER A 128 -17.89 -12.36 4.09
N GLU A 129 -19.00 -13.08 4.25
CA GLU A 129 -20.20 -12.93 3.42
C GLU A 129 -21.21 -11.93 4.02
N ASP A 130 -21.26 -11.84 5.34
CA ASP A 130 -22.27 -11.10 6.12
C ASP A 130 -21.71 -9.81 6.78
N GLY A 131 -20.38 -9.62 6.79
CA GLY A 131 -19.72 -8.52 7.48
C GLY A 131 -19.64 -8.65 9.00
N ILE A 132 -20.07 -9.78 9.55
CA ILE A 132 -20.12 -10.08 11.00
C ILE A 132 -19.13 -11.20 11.32
N THR A 133 -19.24 -12.31 10.62
CA THR A 133 -18.38 -13.48 10.82
C THR A 133 -17.26 -13.49 9.80
N TYR A 134 -16.03 -13.31 10.28
CA TYR A 134 -14.84 -13.28 9.43
C TYR A 134 -14.06 -14.58 9.55
N LYS A 135 -13.57 -15.05 8.40
CA LYS A 135 -12.69 -16.20 8.28
C LYS A 135 -11.32 -15.73 7.81
N GLU A 136 -10.28 -16.05 8.58
CA GLU A 136 -8.91 -15.86 8.15
C GLU A 136 -8.61 -16.73 6.91
N VAL A 137 -8.03 -16.12 5.89
CA VAL A 137 -7.62 -16.79 4.65
C VAL A 137 -6.12 -16.76 4.43
N TYR A 138 -5.43 -15.86 5.11
CA TYR A 138 -3.97 -15.74 5.05
C TYR A 138 -3.45 -14.87 6.19
N HIS A 139 -2.27 -15.19 6.69
CA HIS A 139 -1.47 -14.25 7.46
C HIS A 139 0.02 -14.39 7.14
N THR A 140 0.78 -13.37 7.47
CA THR A 140 2.24 -13.38 7.43
C THR A 140 2.78 -12.65 8.65
N GLU A 141 3.91 -13.12 9.15
CA GLU A 141 4.65 -12.55 10.27
C GLU A 141 6.12 -12.37 9.88
N ASN A 142 6.85 -11.56 10.64
CA ASN A 142 8.28 -11.34 10.44
C ASN A 142 8.62 -10.99 8.99
N ILE A 143 7.90 -10.03 8.43
CA ILE A 143 7.93 -9.65 7.01
C ILE A 143 9.33 -9.26 6.56
N LEU A 144 10.08 -8.60 7.45
CA LEU A 144 11.50 -8.27 7.26
C LEU A 144 12.30 -8.54 8.54
N PRO A 145 13.59 -8.92 8.44
CA PRO A 145 14.49 -8.91 9.59
C PRO A 145 14.53 -7.53 10.25
N VAL A 146 14.65 -7.50 11.58
CA VAL A 146 14.67 -6.26 12.39
C VAL A 146 15.80 -5.32 11.98
N GLU A 147 16.93 -5.87 11.54
CA GLU A 147 18.11 -5.13 11.12
C GLU A 147 18.06 -4.64 9.68
N ASN A 148 17.02 -5.02 8.92
CA ASN A 148 16.86 -4.53 7.55
C ASN A 148 16.40 -3.07 7.57
N THR A 149 17.27 -2.18 7.09
CA THR A 149 17.02 -0.72 7.02
C THR A 149 16.78 -0.21 5.62
N ASP A 150 16.71 -1.10 4.62
CA ASP A 150 16.50 -0.72 3.22
C ASP A 150 15.16 -0.01 3.04
N ILE A 151 15.17 1.08 2.26
CA ILE A 151 13.92 1.72 1.83
C ILE A 151 13.28 0.85 0.76
N GLN A 152 12.10 0.33 1.05
CA GLN A 152 11.45 -0.62 0.15
C GLN A 152 9.94 -0.67 0.32
N ILE A 153 9.26 -1.10 -0.76
CA ILE A 153 7.83 -1.41 -0.74
C ILE A 153 7.66 -2.93 -0.79
N LYS A 154 6.87 -3.48 0.12
CA LYS A 154 6.43 -4.87 0.08
C LYS A 154 4.95 -4.94 -0.27
N ASN A 155 4.62 -5.76 -1.25
CA ASN A 155 3.25 -6.18 -1.50
C ASN A 155 3.03 -7.53 -0.82
N ILE A 156 2.17 -7.54 0.19
CA ILE A 156 1.73 -8.77 0.85
C ILE A 156 0.45 -9.20 0.14
N ALA A 157 0.40 -10.44 -0.30
CA ALA A 157 -0.68 -10.95 -1.12
C ALA A 157 -1.13 -12.33 -0.67
N ALA A 158 -2.45 -12.52 -0.59
CA ALA A 158 -3.10 -13.80 -0.40
C ALA A 158 -3.69 -14.27 -1.75
N ASN A 159 -3.15 -15.36 -2.28
CA ASN A 159 -3.74 -16.04 -3.43
C ASN A 159 -4.83 -16.99 -2.94
N LEU A 160 -6.05 -16.76 -3.39
CA LEU A 160 -7.23 -17.55 -3.05
C LEU A 160 -7.66 -18.39 -4.25
N HIS A 161 -8.14 -19.60 -4.00
CA HIS A 161 -8.67 -20.47 -5.05
C HIS A 161 -10.15 -20.14 -5.32
N SER A 162 -10.40 -18.93 -5.89
CA SER A 162 -11.76 -18.47 -6.20
C SER A 162 -12.71 -18.64 -5.01
N THR A 163 -12.61 -17.76 -4.04
CA THR A 163 -13.42 -17.82 -2.83
C THR A 163 -14.45 -16.70 -2.85
N SER A 164 -15.74 -17.08 -2.66
CA SER A 164 -16.84 -16.13 -2.65
C SER A 164 -16.87 -15.33 -1.34
N ALA A 165 -16.88 -14.00 -1.44
CA ALA A 165 -17.07 -13.13 -0.29
C ALA A 165 -17.63 -11.76 -0.72
N ARG A 166 -18.23 -11.03 0.22
CA ARG A 166 -18.60 -9.62 0.04
C ARG A 166 -17.67 -8.67 0.78
N PHE A 167 -17.15 -9.09 1.93
CA PHE A 167 -16.29 -8.25 2.75
C PHE A 167 -14.88 -8.82 2.80
N VAL A 168 -13.90 -7.92 2.67
CA VAL A 168 -12.47 -8.22 2.87
C VAL A 168 -11.99 -7.38 4.04
N LYS A 169 -11.36 -8.00 5.02
CA LYS A 169 -10.73 -7.29 6.14
C LYS A 169 -9.24 -7.56 6.15
N ILE A 170 -8.46 -6.50 6.31
CA ILE A 170 -7.00 -6.53 6.39
C ILE A 170 -6.60 -5.90 7.71
N THR A 171 -5.91 -6.65 8.55
CA THR A 171 -5.38 -6.14 9.82
C THR A 171 -3.87 -6.17 9.78
N ALA A 172 -3.25 -5.00 10.02
CA ALA A 172 -1.81 -4.87 10.13
C ALA A 172 -1.42 -4.48 11.56
N HIS A 173 -0.51 -5.25 12.15
CA HIS A 173 0.05 -4.98 13.47
C HIS A 173 1.36 -4.23 13.31
N GLN A 174 1.43 -3.03 13.86
CA GLN A 174 2.63 -2.20 13.78
C GLN A 174 3.80 -2.84 14.50
N TYR A 175 5.00 -2.40 14.12
CA TYR A 175 6.24 -2.77 14.78
C TYR A 175 6.26 -2.37 16.26
N GLY A 176 5.65 -1.22 16.58
CA GLY A 176 5.60 -0.69 17.94
C GLY A 176 6.79 0.22 18.24
N LYS A 177 7.50 -0.02 19.33
CA LYS A 177 8.62 0.81 19.75
C LYS A 177 9.86 0.58 18.90
N LEU A 178 10.47 1.64 18.43
CA LEU A 178 11.73 1.59 17.67
C LEU A 178 12.85 0.99 18.52
N PRO A 179 13.69 0.13 17.92
CA PRO A 179 14.72 -0.62 18.64
C PRO A 179 15.87 0.27 19.14
N LYS A 180 16.67 -0.27 20.07
CA LYS A 180 17.74 0.47 20.75
C LYS A 180 18.82 1.04 19.81
N TRP A 181 19.02 0.44 18.66
CA TRP A 181 20.00 0.91 17.67
C TRP A 181 19.48 2.06 16.80
N HIS A 182 18.18 2.33 16.84
CA HIS A 182 17.56 3.40 16.05
C HIS A 182 17.72 4.77 16.72
N ALA A 183 17.88 5.85 15.94
CA ALA A 183 18.03 7.22 16.47
C ALA A 183 16.84 7.67 17.32
N GLY A 184 15.63 7.18 17.02
CA GLY A 184 14.40 7.40 17.80
C GLY A 184 14.06 6.24 18.74
N ALA A 185 15.04 5.55 19.32
CA ALA A 185 14.83 4.40 20.18
C ALA A 185 13.79 4.66 21.28
N GLY A 186 12.80 3.78 21.41
CA GLY A 186 11.72 3.89 22.37
C GLY A 186 10.51 4.73 21.92
N GLU A 187 10.60 5.49 20.83
CA GLU A 187 9.48 6.15 20.22
C GLU A 187 8.64 5.18 19.39
N ASN A 188 7.41 5.56 19.04
CA ASN A 188 6.54 4.73 18.22
C ASN A 188 6.95 4.79 16.74
N SER A 189 6.95 3.63 16.08
CA SER A 189 7.04 3.55 14.62
C SER A 189 5.72 3.97 13.96
N ILE A 190 5.82 4.36 12.70
CA ILE A 190 4.69 4.65 11.82
C ILE A 190 4.44 3.44 10.91
#